data_066235eccd7539391a5e633c6761a6e7
#
_entry.id   066235eccd7539391a5e633c6761a6e7
#
_cell.length_a   1.000
_cell.length_b   1.000
_cell.length_c   1.000
_cell.angle_alpha   90.00
_cell.angle_beta   90.00
_cell.angle_gamma   90.00
#
_symmetry.space_group_name_H-M   'P 1'
#
loop_
_entity.id
_entity.type
_entity.pdbx_description
1 polymer ?
#
loop_
_entity_poly.entity_id
_entity_poly.type
_entity_poly.pdbx_seq_one_letter_code
_entity_poly.pdbx_strand_id
1 'polypeptide(L)'
;MGESIKSKYTPIYPSKYQGNTKHIICRSSWERKFCQWCDMNNSIISWASEEFSIPYVSPKDNRVNKYYPDYLIKVKEKNDMIKTYVVEVKPYKQTMPPKPRSRKTKSYLTECVTYAVNQAKWKATKEFCEDHRIEFKVVTEKELGIR
;
A
#
# COMPACT_ATOMS: atom_id res chain seq x y z
N MET A 1 1.78 13.54 -4.19
CA MET A 1 0.56 12.74 -4.13
C MET A 1 -0.62 13.61 -4.51
N GLY A 2 -1.61 13.06 -5.23
CA GLY A 2 -2.84 13.76 -5.48
C GLY A 2 -3.55 14.12 -4.17
N GLU A 3 -4.69 14.77 -4.27
CA GLU A 3 -5.42 15.25 -3.11
C GLU A 3 -5.71 14.15 -2.09
N SER A 4 -5.39 14.43 -0.81
CA SER A 4 -5.63 13.53 0.30
C SER A 4 -7.07 13.65 0.79
N ILE A 5 -8.04 13.41 -0.10
CA ILE A 5 -9.45 13.45 0.26
C ILE A 5 -9.89 12.04 0.64
N LYS A 6 -10.19 11.85 1.92
CA LYS A 6 -10.78 10.60 2.39
C LYS A 6 -12.17 10.44 1.82
N SER A 7 -12.43 9.29 1.23
CA SER A 7 -13.76 8.97 0.73
C SER A 7 -14.02 7.46 0.91
N LYS A 8 -15.29 7.12 1.07
CA LYS A 8 -15.69 5.72 1.10
C LYS A 8 -15.76 5.18 -0.31
N TYR A 9 -15.31 3.95 -0.49
CA TYR A 9 -15.49 3.22 -1.72
C TYR A 9 -16.59 2.18 -1.54
N THR A 10 -17.60 2.21 -2.40
CA THR A 10 -18.66 1.19 -2.40
C THR A 10 -18.40 0.22 -3.56
N PRO A 11 -18.08 -1.05 -3.29
CA PRO A 11 -17.76 -1.98 -4.37
C PRO A 11 -18.97 -2.29 -5.24
N ILE A 12 -18.73 -2.39 -6.54
CA ILE A 12 -19.73 -2.86 -7.52
C ILE A 12 -19.92 -4.36 -7.38
N TYR A 13 -18.84 -5.06 -7.07
CA TYR A 13 -18.84 -6.52 -6.88
C TYR A 13 -18.43 -6.86 -5.44
N PRO A 14 -19.33 -6.68 -4.46
CA PRO A 14 -18.98 -6.84 -3.05
C PRO A 14 -18.54 -8.26 -2.67
N SER A 15 -18.92 -9.26 -3.43
CA SER A 15 -18.51 -10.65 -3.16
C SER A 15 -17.00 -10.86 -3.34
N LYS A 16 -16.31 -10.00 -4.09
CA LYS A 16 -14.87 -10.07 -4.26
C LYS A 16 -14.11 -9.50 -3.07
N TYR A 17 -14.73 -8.62 -2.31
CA TYR A 17 -14.06 -7.94 -1.21
C TYR A 17 -14.00 -8.83 0.03
N GLN A 18 -12.80 -8.98 0.60
CA GLN A 18 -12.55 -9.78 1.80
C GLN A 18 -12.43 -8.88 3.02
N GLY A 19 -13.56 -8.57 3.63
CA GLY A 19 -13.62 -7.72 4.80
C GLY A 19 -14.94 -6.98 4.89
N ASN A 20 -14.93 -5.86 5.59
CA ASN A 20 -16.14 -5.06 5.79
C ASN A 20 -16.33 -4.07 4.64
N THR A 21 -17.27 -4.37 3.73
CA THR A 21 -17.54 -3.54 2.56
C THR A 21 -18.04 -2.14 2.92
N LYS A 22 -18.48 -1.92 4.15
CA LYS A 22 -18.96 -0.62 4.61
C LYS A 22 -17.83 0.29 5.10
N HIS A 23 -16.62 -0.24 5.23
CA HIS A 23 -15.48 0.50 5.78
C HIS A 23 -14.28 0.51 4.84
N ILE A 24 -14.51 0.53 3.53
CA ILE A 24 -13.44 0.69 2.55
C ILE A 24 -13.19 2.18 2.38
N ILE A 25 -12.02 2.64 2.84
CA ILE A 25 -11.66 4.06 2.82
C ILE A 25 -10.53 4.29 1.83
N CYS A 26 -10.74 5.18 0.89
CA CYS A 26 -9.71 5.67 -0.01
C CYS A 26 -9.18 6.98 0.56
N ARG A 27 -7.87 7.05 0.80
CA ARG A 27 -7.22 8.23 1.38
C ARG A 27 -6.68 9.19 0.33
N SER A 28 -6.80 8.80 -0.94
CA SER A 28 -6.37 9.61 -2.08
C SER A 28 -7.12 9.17 -3.33
N SER A 29 -7.06 10.00 -4.38
CA SER A 29 -7.61 9.63 -5.69
C SER A 29 -6.89 8.42 -6.29
N TRP A 30 -5.60 8.25 -6.00
CA TRP A 30 -4.82 7.10 -6.48
C TRP A 30 -5.32 5.81 -5.84
N GLU A 31 -5.61 5.82 -4.54
CA GLU A 31 -6.17 4.66 -3.86
C GLU A 31 -7.56 4.33 -4.41
N ARG A 32 -8.38 5.35 -4.67
CA ARG A 32 -9.69 5.12 -5.30
C ARG A 32 -9.56 4.45 -6.66
N LYS A 33 -8.62 4.91 -7.46
CA LYS A 33 -8.33 4.31 -8.77
C LYS A 33 -7.92 2.85 -8.63
N PHE A 34 -7.10 2.54 -7.65
CA PHE A 34 -6.67 1.18 -7.37
C PHE A 34 -7.85 0.30 -6.89
N CYS A 35 -8.70 0.82 -6.02
CA CYS A 35 -9.91 0.11 -5.58
C CYS A 35 -10.81 -0.23 -6.77
N GLN A 36 -11.02 0.71 -7.66
CA GLN A 36 -11.82 0.49 -8.87
C GLN A 36 -11.20 -0.60 -9.75
N TRP A 37 -9.88 -0.56 -9.89
CA TRP A 37 -9.18 -1.57 -10.67
C TRP A 37 -9.34 -2.96 -10.04
N CYS A 38 -9.20 -3.09 -8.73
CA CYS A 38 -9.41 -4.36 -8.03
C CYS A 38 -10.83 -4.87 -8.19
N ASP A 39 -11.80 -3.98 -8.04
CA ASP A 39 -13.22 -4.31 -8.08
C ASP A 39 -13.65 -4.79 -9.46
N MET A 40 -13.19 -4.10 -10.51
CA MET A 40 -13.68 -4.31 -11.88
C MET A 40 -12.81 -5.25 -12.73
N ASN A 41 -11.61 -5.58 -12.30
CA ASN A 41 -10.71 -6.44 -13.08
C ASN A 41 -11.05 -7.92 -12.83
N ASN A 42 -11.39 -8.63 -13.90
CA ASN A 42 -11.79 -10.03 -13.81
C ASN A 42 -10.65 -10.96 -13.36
N SER A 43 -9.41 -10.56 -13.49
CA SER A 43 -8.26 -11.34 -13.02
C SER A 43 -8.08 -11.25 -11.49
N ILE A 44 -8.70 -10.26 -10.85
CA ILE A 44 -8.69 -10.13 -9.40
C ILE A 44 -9.79 -11.01 -8.81
N ILE A 45 -9.37 -12.07 -8.11
CA ILE A 45 -10.32 -13.02 -7.50
C ILE A 45 -10.90 -12.43 -6.22
N SER A 46 -10.04 -11.80 -5.41
CA SER A 46 -10.45 -11.17 -4.16
C SER A 46 -9.49 -10.05 -3.80
N TRP A 47 -9.95 -9.10 -2.99
CA TRP A 47 -9.13 -8.00 -2.51
C TRP A 47 -9.61 -7.48 -1.17
N ALA A 48 -8.71 -6.86 -0.43
CA ALA A 48 -8.99 -6.25 0.86
C ALA A 48 -8.16 -4.98 1.02
N SER A 49 -8.71 -4.00 1.72
CA SER A 49 -8.06 -2.72 1.99
C SER A 49 -7.90 -2.54 3.50
N GLU A 50 -6.66 -2.42 3.97
CA GLU A 50 -6.32 -2.16 5.37
C GLU A 50 -6.98 -3.13 6.37
N GLU A 51 -7.17 -4.40 5.98
CA GLU A 51 -7.88 -5.38 6.81
C GLU A 51 -6.95 -6.20 7.73
N PHE A 52 -5.63 -6.08 7.59
CA PHE A 52 -4.69 -6.78 8.44
C PHE A 52 -3.48 -5.90 8.75
N SER A 53 -2.74 -6.27 9.81
CA SER A 53 -1.57 -5.50 10.22
C SER A 53 -0.33 -6.38 10.33
N ILE A 54 0.82 -5.74 10.13
CA ILE A 54 2.14 -6.35 10.24
C ILE A 54 2.90 -5.58 11.31
N PRO A 55 3.43 -6.26 12.35
CA PRO A 55 4.25 -5.56 13.35
C PRO A 55 5.61 -5.19 12.77
N TYR A 56 6.09 -4.03 13.12
CA TYR A 56 7.43 -3.57 12.75
C TYR A 56 8.00 -2.70 13.88
N VAL A 57 9.32 -2.60 13.93
CA VAL A 57 9.98 -1.70 14.88
C VAL A 57 10.21 -0.37 14.20
N SER A 58 9.57 0.69 14.70
CA SER A 58 9.69 2.02 14.12
C SER A 58 11.01 2.69 14.54
N PRO A 59 11.81 3.19 13.59
CA PRO A 59 13.03 3.95 13.96
C PRO A 59 12.73 5.28 14.60
N LYS A 60 11.48 5.74 14.56
CA LYS A 60 11.08 7.00 15.18
C LYS A 60 11.09 6.93 16.71
N ASP A 61 10.67 5.79 17.29
CA ASP A 61 10.53 5.63 18.74
C ASP A 61 11.10 4.32 19.26
N ASN A 62 11.70 3.49 18.39
CA ASN A 62 12.24 2.16 18.72
C ASN A 62 11.21 1.22 19.34
N ARG A 63 9.93 1.43 19.06
CA ARG A 63 8.85 0.59 19.56
C ARG A 63 8.23 -0.22 18.45
N VAL A 64 7.60 -1.32 18.84
CA VAL A 64 6.81 -2.13 17.92
C VAL A 64 5.51 -1.39 17.63
N ASN A 65 5.26 -1.14 16.35
CA ASN A 65 4.05 -0.50 15.87
C ASN A 65 3.36 -1.43 14.88
N LYS A 66 2.09 -1.17 14.58
CA LYS A 66 1.33 -1.91 13.58
C LYS A 66 1.33 -1.14 12.28
N TYR A 67 1.68 -1.84 11.19
CA TYR A 67 1.55 -1.32 9.85
C TYR A 67 0.36 -2.00 9.16
N TYR A 68 -0.57 -1.22 8.65
CA TYR A 68 -1.69 -1.72 7.86
C TYR A 68 -1.39 -1.51 6.39
N PRO A 69 -0.98 -2.57 5.65
CA PRO A 69 -0.76 -2.43 4.22
C PRO A 69 -2.02 -1.95 3.50
N ASP A 70 -1.85 -1.19 2.43
CA ASP A 70 -2.98 -0.62 1.71
C ASP A 70 -3.92 -1.71 1.20
N TYR A 71 -3.37 -2.75 0.56
CA TYR A 71 -4.18 -3.78 -0.08
C TYR A 71 -3.57 -5.16 0.04
N LEU A 72 -4.45 -6.16 0.08
CA LEU A 72 -4.13 -7.57 -0.14
C LEU A 72 -4.98 -8.03 -1.31
N ILE A 73 -4.34 -8.58 -2.36
CA ILE A 73 -5.07 -9.01 -3.55
C ILE A 73 -4.69 -10.43 -3.93
N LYS A 74 -5.67 -11.18 -4.46
CA LYS A 74 -5.44 -12.48 -5.09
C LYS A 74 -5.73 -12.35 -6.57
N VAL A 75 -4.74 -12.71 -7.37
CA VAL A 75 -4.77 -12.54 -8.82
C VAL A 75 -4.71 -13.90 -9.51
N LYS A 76 -5.56 -14.09 -10.50
CA LYS A 76 -5.47 -15.25 -11.39
C LYS A 76 -4.53 -14.90 -12.53
N GLU A 77 -3.39 -15.57 -12.58
CA GLU A 77 -2.38 -15.37 -13.61
C GLU A 77 -2.76 -16.09 -14.91
N LYS A 78 -2.01 -15.80 -15.98
CA LYS A 78 -2.26 -16.35 -17.31
C LYS A 78 -2.21 -17.87 -17.38
N ASN A 79 -1.45 -18.51 -16.47
CA ASN A 79 -1.32 -19.95 -16.39
C ASN A 79 -2.34 -20.59 -15.43
N ASP A 80 -3.42 -19.87 -15.10
CA ASP A 80 -4.46 -20.24 -14.13
C ASP A 80 -3.96 -20.41 -12.69
N MET A 81 -2.70 -20.05 -12.41
CA MET A 81 -2.19 -20.04 -11.05
C MET A 81 -2.67 -18.79 -10.31
N ILE A 82 -2.94 -18.95 -9.02
CA ILE A 82 -3.38 -17.86 -8.17
C ILE A 82 -2.18 -17.36 -7.36
N LYS A 83 -1.91 -16.06 -7.45
CA LYS A 83 -0.88 -15.40 -6.65
C LYS A 83 -1.50 -14.37 -5.74
N THR A 84 -0.93 -14.26 -4.54
CA THR A 84 -1.35 -13.26 -3.56
C THR A 84 -0.28 -12.19 -3.46
N TYR A 85 -0.73 -10.93 -3.45
CA TYR A 85 0.16 -9.76 -3.33
C TYR A 85 -0.29 -8.88 -2.20
N VAL A 86 0.67 -8.39 -1.43
CA VAL A 86 0.48 -7.22 -0.56
C VAL A 86 0.89 -6.01 -1.39
N VAL A 87 0.01 -5.02 -1.48
CA VAL A 87 0.25 -3.83 -2.33
C VAL A 87 0.22 -2.57 -1.47
N GLU A 88 1.21 -1.73 -1.67
CA GLU A 88 1.29 -0.38 -1.11
C GLU A 88 1.21 0.62 -2.26
N VAL A 89 0.30 1.59 -2.19
CA VAL A 89 0.20 2.66 -3.17
C VAL A 89 0.96 3.86 -2.63
N LYS A 90 1.99 4.30 -3.37
CA LYS A 90 2.89 5.36 -2.91
C LYS A 90 3.39 6.19 -4.08
N PRO A 91 3.51 7.51 -3.92
CA PRO A 91 4.19 8.31 -4.96
C PRO A 91 5.62 7.85 -5.15
N TYR A 92 6.06 7.76 -6.40
CA TYR A 92 7.42 7.31 -6.73
C TYR A 92 8.47 8.11 -5.96
N LYS A 93 8.26 9.41 -5.84
CA LYS A 93 9.16 10.29 -5.09
C LYS A 93 9.41 9.79 -3.67
N GLN A 94 8.39 9.22 -3.02
CA GLN A 94 8.50 8.73 -1.64
C GLN A 94 9.14 7.35 -1.55
N THR A 95 9.37 6.67 -2.67
CA THR A 95 10.12 5.41 -2.69
C THR A 95 11.63 5.64 -2.69
N MET A 96 12.06 6.87 -2.92
CA MET A 96 13.46 7.26 -2.99
C MET A 96 13.85 8.05 -1.74
N PRO A 97 15.12 7.95 -1.29
CA PRO A 97 15.56 8.77 -0.16
C PRO A 97 15.46 10.26 -0.48
N PRO A 98 15.19 11.11 0.51
CA PRO A 98 15.19 12.55 0.29
C PRO A 98 16.55 13.00 -0.22
N LYS A 99 16.54 13.99 -1.13
CA LYS A 99 17.80 14.52 -1.67
C LYS A 99 18.57 15.23 -0.56
N PRO A 100 19.89 14.96 -0.43
CA PRO A 100 20.70 15.64 0.57
C PRO A 100 20.61 17.17 0.39
N ARG A 101 20.50 17.88 1.51
CA ARG A 101 20.44 19.34 1.52
C ARG A 101 21.49 19.89 2.49
N SER A 102 22.14 20.99 2.10
CA SER A 102 23.12 21.65 2.95
C SER A 102 22.45 22.26 4.18
N ARG A 103 21.24 22.79 4.02
CA ARG A 103 20.45 23.33 5.12
C ARG A 103 19.42 22.30 5.59
N LYS A 104 19.60 21.86 6.84
CA LYS A 104 18.71 20.85 7.43
C LYS A 104 17.54 21.53 8.13
N THR A 105 16.49 21.79 7.36
CA THR A 105 15.25 22.35 7.90
C THR A 105 14.45 21.27 8.63
N LYS A 106 13.49 21.71 9.46
CA LYS A 106 12.57 20.79 10.14
C LYS A 106 11.81 19.93 9.14
N SER A 107 11.40 20.52 8.01
CA SER A 107 10.70 19.81 6.95
C SER A 107 11.58 18.69 6.35
N TYR A 108 12.84 18.98 6.08
CA TYR A 108 13.77 17.99 5.55
C TYR A 108 13.99 16.83 6.54
N LEU A 109 14.15 17.15 7.83
CA LEU A 109 14.33 16.12 8.86
C LEU A 109 13.10 15.25 8.98
N THR A 110 11.91 15.82 8.86
CA THR A 110 10.65 15.07 8.84
C THR A 110 10.58 14.13 7.65
N GLU A 111 11.00 14.58 6.46
CA GLU A 111 11.06 13.72 5.27
C GLU A 111 12.00 12.54 5.48
N CYS A 112 13.15 12.76 6.10
CA CYS A 112 14.11 11.69 6.39
C CYS A 112 13.53 10.67 7.36
N VAL A 113 12.85 11.10 8.41
CA VAL A 113 12.22 10.21 9.38
C VAL A 113 11.10 9.41 8.71
N THR A 114 10.26 10.07 7.93
CA THR A 114 9.18 9.41 7.18
C THR A 114 9.73 8.34 6.25
N TYR A 115 10.79 8.64 5.53
CA TYR A 115 11.43 7.67 4.65
C TYR A 115 11.95 6.46 5.44
N ALA A 116 12.63 6.71 6.56
CA ALA A 116 13.16 5.63 7.40
C ALA A 116 12.04 4.75 7.96
N VAL A 117 10.93 5.34 8.41
CA VAL A 117 9.76 4.61 8.89
C VAL A 117 9.17 3.74 7.78
N ASN A 118 9.00 4.29 6.58
CA ASN A 118 8.48 3.54 5.44
C ASN A 118 9.39 2.36 5.07
N GLN A 119 10.70 2.55 5.10
CA GLN A 119 11.66 1.47 4.82
C GLN A 119 11.55 0.36 5.87
N ALA A 120 11.36 0.71 7.14
CA ALA A 120 11.19 -0.28 8.21
C ALA A 120 9.88 -1.07 8.03
N LYS A 121 8.79 -0.39 7.68
CA LYS A 121 7.51 -1.03 7.38
C LYS A 121 7.64 -2.02 6.22
N TRP A 122 8.30 -1.61 5.15
CA TRP A 122 8.43 -2.42 3.93
C TRP A 122 9.39 -3.59 4.14
N LYS A 123 10.43 -3.41 4.95
CA LYS A 123 11.31 -4.52 5.31
C LYS A 123 10.54 -5.60 6.07
N ALA A 124 9.76 -5.21 7.08
CA ALA A 124 8.92 -6.14 7.84
C ALA A 124 7.88 -6.81 6.94
N THR A 125 7.32 -6.05 5.99
CA THR A 125 6.35 -6.57 5.01
C THR A 125 6.97 -7.61 4.09
N LYS A 126 8.19 -7.37 3.61
CA LYS A 126 8.91 -8.32 2.75
C LYS A 126 9.16 -9.63 3.49
N GLU A 127 9.61 -9.54 4.75
CA GLU A 127 9.85 -10.72 5.58
C GLU A 127 8.55 -11.50 5.81
N PHE A 128 7.46 -10.80 6.14
CA PHE A 128 6.14 -11.40 6.29
C PHE A 128 5.71 -12.11 5.00
N CYS A 129 5.88 -11.45 3.86
CA CYS A 129 5.49 -12.00 2.56
C CYS A 129 6.31 -13.25 2.20
N GLU A 130 7.61 -13.24 2.46
CA GLU A 130 8.47 -14.41 2.25
C GLU A 130 7.99 -15.59 3.08
N ASP A 131 7.68 -15.38 4.37
CA ASP A 131 7.22 -16.41 5.28
C ASP A 131 5.89 -17.03 4.85
N HIS A 132 5.03 -16.24 4.21
CA HIS A 132 3.69 -16.66 3.79
C HIS A 132 3.58 -16.98 2.30
N ARG A 133 4.69 -16.94 1.57
CA ARG A 133 4.73 -17.16 0.11
C ARG A 133 3.82 -16.18 -0.65
N ILE A 134 3.86 -14.92 -0.23
CA ILE A 134 3.13 -13.81 -0.81
C ILE A 134 4.15 -12.84 -1.40
N GLU A 135 3.80 -12.14 -2.46
CA GLU A 135 4.67 -11.11 -3.03
C GLU A 135 4.28 -9.73 -2.54
N PHE A 136 5.26 -8.87 -2.33
CA PHE A 136 5.05 -7.47 -1.96
C PHE A 136 5.33 -6.57 -3.16
N LYS A 137 4.40 -5.66 -3.45
CA LYS A 137 4.56 -4.67 -4.52
C LYS A 137 4.24 -3.27 -4.04
N VAL A 138 5.10 -2.32 -4.42
CA VAL A 138 4.81 -0.89 -4.28
C VAL A 138 4.35 -0.39 -5.63
N VAL A 139 3.13 0.14 -5.66
CA VAL A 139 2.50 0.67 -6.88
C VAL A 139 2.57 2.19 -6.83
N THR A 140 3.09 2.78 -7.88
CA THR A 140 3.27 4.24 -7.98
C THR A 140 2.39 4.80 -9.08
N GLU A 141 2.45 6.13 -9.29
CA GLU A 141 1.75 6.76 -10.41
C GLU A 141 2.10 6.14 -11.76
N LYS A 142 3.29 5.55 -11.87
CA LYS A 142 3.73 4.94 -13.13
C LYS A 142 2.87 3.75 -13.49
N GLU A 143 2.61 2.85 -12.54
CA GLU A 143 1.78 1.67 -12.75
C GLU A 143 0.30 2.04 -12.86
N LEU A 144 -0.12 3.12 -12.19
CA LEU A 144 -1.51 3.59 -12.26
C LEU A 144 -1.82 4.40 -13.52
N GLY A 145 -0.81 4.72 -14.31
CA GLY A 145 -0.99 5.53 -15.51
C GLY A 145 -1.27 7.00 -15.22
N ILE A 146 -0.83 7.50 -14.07
CA ILE A 146 -0.96 8.90 -13.68
C ILE A 146 0.33 9.63 -14.06
N ARG A 147 0.18 10.82 -14.63
CA ARG A 147 1.32 11.66 -15.04
C ARG A 147 1.58 12.81 -14.09
#